data_1041992fa1de9bfd3166ce70b65893d4
#
_entry.id   1041992fa1de9bfd3166ce70b65893d4
#
_cell.length_a   1.000
_cell.length_b   1.000
_cell.length_c   1.000
_cell.angle_alpha   90.00
_cell.angle_beta   90.00
_cell.angle_gamma   90.00
#
_symmetry.space_group_name_H-M   'P 1'
#
loop_
_entity.id
_entity.type
_entity.pdbx_description
1 polymer ?
#
loop_
_entity_poly.entity_id
_entity_poly.type
_entity_poly.pdbx_seq_one_letter_code
_entity_poly.pdbx_strand_id
1 'polypeptide(L)'
;MSEQDMAVAVSVLRDEVLDTVEHGDRDPPGAEVFDALLRTLSIGGESVPGLDLTLHDSVARRLAWGDSEEVVLQDAELVFDRLLVAVDRAFRDPADQMVVVEAATQVAVTVARVVSLAAVSRATRDRADRLREEMAQRQLKEVLEKQKANIAKLEADLASGFR
;
A
#
# COMPACT_ATOMS: atom_id res chain seq x y z
N MET A 1 11.12 15.60 28.30
CA MET A 1 12.07 14.53 27.84
C MET A 1 12.69 14.97 26.52
N SER A 2 13.94 14.55 26.15
CA SER A 2 14.45 14.85 24.81
C SER A 2 13.75 13.95 23.78
N GLU A 3 13.74 14.37 22.50
CA GLU A 3 13.13 13.59 21.40
C GLU A 3 13.75 12.20 21.28
N GLN A 4 15.05 12.12 21.46
CA GLN A 4 15.80 10.86 21.39
C GLN A 4 15.45 9.94 22.57
N ASP A 5 15.25 10.52 23.78
CA ASP A 5 14.78 9.76 24.95
C ASP A 5 13.34 9.27 24.74
N MET A 6 12.51 10.07 24.06
CA MET A 6 11.13 9.70 23.72
C MET A 6 11.10 8.51 22.75
N ALA A 7 11.90 8.54 21.68
CA ALA A 7 12.00 7.43 20.75
C ALA A 7 12.44 6.13 21.43
N VAL A 8 13.38 6.20 22.36
CA VAL A 8 13.83 5.06 23.16
C VAL A 8 12.71 4.57 24.07
N ALA A 9 12.01 5.47 24.78
CA ALA A 9 10.91 5.10 25.65
C ALA A 9 9.75 4.44 24.89
N VAL A 10 9.39 4.96 23.71
CA VAL A 10 8.36 4.36 22.84
C VAL A 10 8.83 3.03 22.24
N SER A 11 10.12 2.86 21.93
CA SER A 11 10.63 1.59 21.39
C SER A 11 10.45 0.41 22.35
N VAL A 12 10.44 0.65 23.66
CA VAL A 12 10.18 -0.40 24.68
C VAL A 12 8.74 -0.90 24.62
N LEU A 13 7.82 -0.10 24.08
CA LEU A 13 6.40 -0.47 23.93
C LEU A 13 6.15 -1.32 22.68
N ARG A 14 7.16 -1.59 21.85
CA ARG A 14 7.02 -2.29 20.57
C ARG A 14 6.27 -3.61 20.68
N ASP A 15 6.68 -4.44 21.62
CA ASP A 15 6.12 -5.79 21.78
C ASP A 15 4.66 -5.75 22.25
N GLU A 16 4.31 -4.78 23.10
CA GLU A 16 2.94 -4.56 23.54
C GLU A 16 2.05 -4.04 22.40
N VAL A 17 2.57 -3.12 21.58
CA VAL A 17 1.82 -2.49 20.49
C VAL A 17 1.63 -3.43 19.31
N LEU A 18 2.66 -4.20 18.93
CA LEU A 18 2.64 -5.04 17.73
C LEU A 18 2.15 -6.47 17.97
N ASP A 19 1.94 -6.88 19.23
CA ASP A 19 1.50 -8.26 19.55
C ASP A 19 2.38 -9.34 18.90
N THR A 20 3.68 -9.28 19.19
CA THR A 20 4.69 -10.09 18.50
C THR A 20 4.60 -11.58 18.75
N VAL A 21 3.72 -12.04 19.65
CA VAL A 21 3.67 -13.42 20.15
C VAL A 21 3.19 -14.42 19.10
N GLU A 22 2.47 -14.00 18.05
CA GLU A 22 1.82 -14.93 17.11
C GLU A 22 2.48 -15.05 15.71
N HIS A 23 3.49 -14.23 15.38
CA HIS A 23 3.89 -14.07 13.97
C HIS A 23 5.16 -14.78 13.52
N GLY A 24 5.88 -15.48 14.39
CA GLY A 24 7.08 -16.25 14.04
C GLY A 24 8.18 -15.40 13.40
N ASP A 25 8.74 -15.84 12.26
CA ASP A 25 9.81 -15.17 11.52
C ASP A 25 9.35 -14.00 10.62
N ARG A 26 8.07 -13.64 10.62
CA ARG A 26 7.55 -12.52 9.84
C ARG A 26 7.38 -11.28 10.71
N ASP A 27 7.67 -10.12 10.13
CA ASP A 27 7.34 -8.87 10.80
C ASP A 27 5.83 -8.83 11.10
N PRO A 28 5.45 -8.46 12.33
CA PRO A 28 4.05 -8.37 12.70
C PRO A 28 3.34 -7.30 11.87
N PRO A 29 2.02 -7.46 11.63
CA PRO A 29 1.23 -6.46 10.93
C PRO A 29 1.40 -5.07 11.56
N GLY A 30 1.67 -4.06 10.72
CA GLY A 30 1.87 -2.69 11.18
C GLY A 30 3.26 -2.37 11.73
N ALA A 31 4.22 -3.30 11.69
CA ALA A 31 5.60 -3.03 12.12
C ALA A 31 6.22 -1.83 11.38
N GLU A 32 5.95 -1.70 10.09
CA GLU A 32 6.40 -0.57 9.27
C GLU A 32 5.85 0.78 9.75
N VAL A 33 4.62 0.78 10.29
CA VAL A 33 3.98 1.97 10.86
C VAL A 33 4.65 2.37 12.17
N PHE A 34 4.94 1.39 13.01
CA PHE A 34 5.63 1.60 14.27
C PHE A 34 7.07 2.08 14.06
N ASP A 35 7.80 1.50 13.11
CA ASP A 35 9.16 1.92 12.75
C ASP A 35 9.18 3.34 12.17
N ALA A 36 8.15 3.71 11.38
CA ALA A 36 7.96 5.07 10.90
C ALA A 36 7.74 6.06 12.05
N LEU A 37 6.97 5.68 13.06
CA LEU A 37 6.75 6.47 14.27
C LEU A 37 8.06 6.71 15.03
N LEU A 38 8.86 5.66 15.26
CA LEU A 38 10.15 5.80 15.96
C LEU A 38 11.11 6.75 15.22
N ARG A 39 11.13 6.68 13.89
CA ARG A 39 11.93 7.61 13.07
C ARG A 39 11.44 9.05 13.21
N THR A 40 10.12 9.27 13.18
CA THR A 40 9.53 10.60 13.33
C THR A 40 9.88 11.20 14.70
N LEU A 41 9.78 10.42 15.77
CA LEU A 41 10.17 10.83 17.12
C LEU A 41 11.66 11.13 17.23
N SER A 42 12.52 10.35 16.57
CA SER A 42 13.98 10.53 16.64
C SER A 42 14.50 11.81 15.98
N ILE A 43 13.71 12.41 15.09
CA ILE A 43 14.09 13.60 14.28
C ILE A 43 13.33 14.85 14.76
N GLY A 44 12.51 14.73 15.81
CA GLY A 44 11.85 15.87 16.40
C GLY A 44 10.62 16.39 15.67
N GLY A 45 9.84 15.50 15.11
CA GLY A 45 8.56 15.86 14.49
C GLY A 45 8.69 16.66 13.18
N GLU A 46 9.91 16.97 12.72
CA GLU A 46 10.12 17.49 11.39
C GLU A 46 9.81 16.42 10.33
N SER A 47 9.39 16.85 9.14
CA SER A 47 9.12 15.93 8.04
C SER A 47 10.34 15.05 7.77
N VAL A 48 10.24 13.75 8.06
CA VAL A 48 11.35 12.79 7.90
C VAL A 48 11.60 12.61 6.40
N PRO A 49 12.76 13.03 5.88
CA PRO A 49 13.07 12.82 4.47
C PRO A 49 13.04 11.33 4.13
N GLY A 50 12.25 10.96 3.13
CA GLY A 50 12.14 9.58 2.67
C GLY A 50 11.17 8.70 3.46
N LEU A 51 10.47 9.20 4.51
CA LEU A 51 9.44 8.46 5.22
C LEU A 51 8.35 7.96 4.27
N ASP A 52 7.90 8.83 3.37
CA ASP A 52 6.91 8.49 2.33
C ASP A 52 7.39 7.35 1.45
N LEU A 53 8.66 7.36 1.04
CA LEU A 53 9.23 6.32 0.19
C LEU A 53 9.30 4.97 0.91
N THR A 54 9.74 4.97 2.17
CA THR A 54 9.84 3.73 2.97
C THR A 54 8.46 3.12 3.21
N LEU A 55 7.47 3.92 3.57
CA LEU A 55 6.10 3.47 3.74
C LEU A 55 5.47 3.04 2.41
N HIS A 56 5.75 3.78 1.32
CA HIS A 56 5.28 3.41 -0.01
C HIS A 56 5.80 2.03 -0.44
N ASP A 57 7.09 1.76 -0.24
CA ASP A 57 7.69 0.47 -0.57
C ASP A 57 7.11 -0.68 0.26
N SER A 58 6.85 -0.45 1.55
CA SER A 58 6.22 -1.44 2.44
C SER A 58 4.78 -1.71 2.03
N VAL A 59 3.98 -0.68 1.80
CA VAL A 59 2.60 -0.80 1.33
C VAL A 59 2.55 -1.49 -0.03
N ALA A 60 3.40 -1.07 -0.99
CA ALA A 60 3.45 -1.68 -2.31
C ALA A 60 3.78 -3.18 -2.24
N ARG A 61 4.68 -3.58 -1.35
CA ARG A 61 5.07 -4.97 -1.11
C ARG A 61 3.91 -5.77 -0.54
N ARG A 62 3.19 -5.25 0.46
CA ARG A 62 2.00 -5.89 1.04
C ARG A 62 0.90 -6.09 0.01
N LEU A 63 0.60 -5.06 -0.78
CA LEU A 63 -0.38 -5.14 -1.86
C LEU A 63 0.04 -6.15 -2.95
N ALA A 64 1.34 -6.28 -3.23
CA ALA A 64 1.86 -7.28 -4.16
C ALA A 64 1.73 -8.71 -3.61
N TRP A 65 1.76 -8.90 -2.28
CA TRP A 65 1.53 -10.20 -1.63
C TRP A 65 0.06 -10.55 -1.49
N GLY A 66 -0.85 -9.66 -1.84
CA GLY A 66 -2.29 -9.92 -1.88
C GLY A 66 -3.11 -9.25 -0.79
N ASP A 67 -2.49 -8.44 0.08
CA ASP A 67 -3.25 -7.63 1.03
C ASP A 67 -4.10 -6.61 0.27
N SER A 68 -5.27 -6.29 0.81
CA SER A 68 -6.06 -5.16 0.33
C SER A 68 -5.63 -3.86 1.01
N GLU A 69 -5.95 -2.73 0.38
CA GLU A 69 -5.73 -1.40 0.96
C GLU A 69 -6.43 -1.27 2.33
N GLU A 70 -7.60 -1.88 2.48
CA GLU A 70 -8.38 -1.90 3.71
C GLU A 70 -7.64 -2.63 4.85
N VAL A 71 -7.04 -3.78 4.56
CA VAL A 71 -6.23 -4.54 5.53
C VAL A 71 -5.03 -3.73 6.00
N VAL A 72 -4.33 -3.05 5.09
CA VAL A 72 -3.18 -2.20 5.44
C VAL A 72 -3.60 -1.05 6.36
N LEU A 73 -4.75 -0.42 6.09
CA LEU A 73 -5.28 0.66 6.94
C LEU A 73 -5.75 0.14 8.30
N GLN A 74 -6.42 -1.00 8.36
CA GLN A 74 -6.85 -1.62 9.62
C GLN A 74 -5.68 -1.98 10.53
N ASP A 75 -4.60 -2.52 9.97
CA ASP A 75 -3.39 -2.82 10.72
C ASP A 75 -2.75 -1.55 11.28
N ALA A 76 -2.70 -0.48 10.48
CA ALA A 76 -2.20 0.81 10.95
C ALA A 76 -3.08 1.39 12.08
N GLU A 77 -4.40 1.36 11.94
CA GLU A 77 -5.36 1.80 12.95
C GLU A 77 -5.18 1.03 14.26
N LEU A 78 -5.03 -0.28 14.18
CA LEU A 78 -4.80 -1.14 15.35
C LEU A 78 -3.50 -0.78 16.09
N VAL A 79 -2.42 -0.49 15.33
CA VAL A 79 -1.14 -0.04 15.90
C VAL A 79 -1.32 1.28 16.64
N PHE A 80 -2.04 2.25 16.07
CA PHE A 80 -2.27 3.55 16.71
C PHE A 80 -3.16 3.42 17.96
N ASP A 81 -4.21 2.62 17.93
CA ASP A 81 -5.08 2.39 19.08
C ASP A 81 -4.31 1.78 20.26
N ARG A 82 -3.51 0.75 19.99
CA ARG A 82 -2.66 0.11 21.01
C ARG A 82 -1.59 1.05 21.53
N LEU A 83 -0.98 1.83 20.63
CA LEU A 83 0.02 2.82 20.99
C LEU A 83 -0.55 3.86 21.97
N LEU A 84 -1.72 4.43 21.67
CA LEU A 84 -2.35 5.43 22.53
C LEU A 84 -2.61 4.89 23.94
N VAL A 85 -3.07 3.64 24.04
CA VAL A 85 -3.30 2.97 25.34
C VAL A 85 -1.97 2.74 26.07
N ALA A 86 -0.92 2.31 25.37
CA ALA A 86 0.39 2.06 25.96
C ALA A 86 1.06 3.36 26.42
N VAL A 87 0.93 4.43 25.64
CA VAL A 87 1.45 5.77 25.95
C VAL A 87 0.76 6.36 27.19
N ASP A 88 -0.55 6.25 27.30
CA ASP A 88 -1.32 6.71 28.48
C ASP A 88 -0.84 6.04 29.78
N ARG A 89 -0.43 4.77 29.70
CA ARG A 89 0.10 4.03 30.85
C ARG A 89 1.55 4.36 31.16
N ALA A 90 2.37 4.54 30.12
CA ALA A 90 3.82 4.69 30.27
C ALA A 90 4.25 6.12 30.62
N PHE A 91 3.55 7.12 30.08
CA PHE A 91 3.93 8.52 30.23
C PHE A 91 2.98 9.24 31.18
N ARG A 92 3.52 9.84 32.26
CA ARG A 92 2.74 10.60 33.24
C ARG A 92 2.59 12.07 32.88
N ASP A 93 3.52 12.61 32.10
CA ASP A 93 3.50 14.00 31.68
C ASP A 93 2.64 14.16 30.41
N PRO A 94 1.56 14.94 30.45
CA PRO A 94 0.73 15.20 29.28
C PRO A 94 1.51 15.83 28.11
N ALA A 95 2.58 16.57 28.38
CA ALA A 95 3.41 17.15 27.34
C ALA A 95 4.18 16.07 26.56
N ASP A 96 4.69 15.06 27.25
CA ASP A 96 5.36 13.92 26.64
C ASP A 96 4.36 13.06 25.83
N GLN A 97 3.14 12.83 26.36
CA GLN A 97 2.07 12.14 25.63
C GLN A 97 1.72 12.88 24.33
N MET A 98 1.62 14.20 24.36
CA MET A 98 1.28 15.03 23.21
C MET A 98 2.30 14.89 22.08
N VAL A 99 3.61 14.85 22.39
CA VAL A 99 4.67 14.65 21.39
C VAL A 99 4.49 13.32 20.64
N VAL A 100 4.16 12.25 21.36
CA VAL A 100 3.90 10.93 20.72
C VAL A 100 2.63 10.97 19.87
N VAL A 101 1.57 11.61 20.35
CA VAL A 101 0.30 11.77 19.61
C VAL A 101 0.50 12.57 18.32
N GLU A 102 1.28 13.66 18.37
CA GLU A 102 1.60 14.45 17.18
C GLU A 102 2.37 13.63 16.15
N ALA A 103 3.41 12.91 16.58
CA ALA A 103 4.19 12.03 15.70
C ALA A 103 3.33 10.91 15.11
N ALA A 104 2.48 10.28 15.92
CA ALA A 104 1.54 9.26 15.47
C ALA A 104 0.55 9.81 14.43
N THR A 105 0.03 11.02 14.65
CA THR A 105 -0.87 11.68 13.70
C THR A 105 -0.19 11.95 12.36
N GLN A 106 1.06 12.40 12.38
CA GLN A 106 1.86 12.62 11.17
C GLN A 106 2.05 11.32 10.38
N VAL A 107 2.40 10.24 11.07
CA VAL A 107 2.56 8.92 10.45
C VAL A 107 1.23 8.41 9.90
N ALA A 108 0.12 8.55 10.64
CA ALA A 108 -1.21 8.14 10.19
C ALA A 108 -1.63 8.85 8.90
N VAL A 109 -1.44 10.16 8.82
CA VAL A 109 -1.71 10.95 7.60
C VAL A 109 -0.84 10.46 6.43
N THR A 110 0.43 10.16 6.71
CA THR A 110 1.35 9.66 5.68
C THR A 110 0.95 8.29 5.17
N VAL A 111 0.58 7.36 6.07
CA VAL A 111 0.07 6.02 5.70
C VAL A 111 -1.19 6.14 4.84
N ALA A 112 -2.18 6.94 5.26
CA ALA A 112 -3.41 7.14 4.51
C ALA A 112 -3.14 7.71 3.11
N ARG A 113 -2.19 8.66 2.98
CA ARG A 113 -1.77 9.22 1.71
C ARG A 113 -1.11 8.17 0.82
N VAL A 114 -0.18 7.40 1.36
CA VAL A 114 0.55 6.36 0.61
C VAL A 114 -0.41 5.27 0.11
N VAL A 115 -1.32 4.79 0.97
CA VAL A 115 -2.32 3.78 0.59
C VAL A 115 -3.25 4.34 -0.49
N SER A 116 -3.70 5.59 -0.36
CA SER A 116 -4.55 6.24 -1.38
C SER A 116 -3.84 6.35 -2.73
N LEU A 117 -2.56 6.73 -2.74
CA LEU A 117 -1.76 6.79 -3.97
C LEU A 117 -1.55 5.42 -4.59
N ALA A 118 -1.32 4.39 -3.78
CA ALA A 118 -1.20 3.01 -4.24
C ALA A 118 -2.50 2.51 -4.87
N ALA A 119 -3.65 2.79 -4.24
CA ALA A 119 -4.98 2.45 -4.75
C ALA A 119 -5.26 3.12 -6.11
N VAL A 120 -4.98 4.43 -6.24
CA VAL A 120 -5.12 5.16 -7.51
C VAL A 120 -4.20 4.59 -8.59
N SER A 121 -2.97 4.27 -8.24
CA SER A 121 -2.00 3.69 -9.18
C SER A 121 -2.43 2.31 -9.68
N ARG A 122 -2.98 1.47 -8.78
CA ARG A 122 -3.55 0.15 -9.14
C ARG A 122 -4.74 0.33 -10.08
N ALA A 123 -5.72 1.14 -9.71
CA ALA A 123 -6.91 1.39 -10.54
C ALA A 123 -6.56 1.93 -11.94
N THR A 124 -5.53 2.77 -12.03
CA THR A 124 -5.05 3.30 -13.31
C THR A 124 -4.42 2.20 -14.18
N ARG A 125 -3.61 1.31 -13.59
CA ARG A 125 -3.01 0.16 -14.30
C ARG A 125 -4.09 -0.80 -14.80
N ASP A 126 -5.03 -1.18 -13.93
CA ASP A 126 -6.13 -2.09 -14.28
C ASP A 126 -6.98 -1.53 -15.43
N ARG A 127 -7.23 -0.22 -15.42
CA ARG A 127 -7.92 0.46 -16.53
C ARG A 127 -7.12 0.43 -17.82
N ALA A 128 -5.82 0.67 -17.75
CA ALA A 128 -4.94 0.62 -18.93
C ALA A 128 -4.87 -0.80 -19.52
N ASP A 129 -4.80 -1.83 -18.68
CA ASP A 129 -4.75 -3.21 -19.12
C ASP A 129 -6.06 -3.66 -19.76
N ARG A 130 -7.23 -3.30 -19.18
CA ARG A 130 -8.54 -3.52 -19.81
C ARG A 130 -8.65 -2.86 -21.19
N LEU A 131 -8.20 -1.62 -21.31
CA LEU A 131 -8.19 -0.93 -22.61
C LEU A 131 -7.30 -1.63 -23.64
N ARG A 132 -6.13 -2.13 -23.22
CA ARG A 132 -5.23 -2.90 -24.11
C ARG A 132 -5.90 -4.22 -24.57
N GLU A 133 -6.55 -4.92 -23.65
CA GLU A 133 -7.30 -6.14 -23.97
C GLU A 133 -8.43 -5.87 -24.95
N GLU A 134 -9.24 -4.84 -24.72
CA GLU A 134 -10.31 -4.44 -25.63
C GLU A 134 -9.79 -4.08 -27.02
N MET A 135 -8.67 -3.34 -27.10
CA MET A 135 -8.05 -3.00 -28.38
C MET A 135 -7.54 -4.26 -29.11
N ALA A 136 -6.89 -5.17 -28.39
CA ALA A 136 -6.40 -6.42 -28.96
C ALA A 136 -7.57 -7.29 -29.49
N GLN A 137 -8.67 -7.37 -28.74
CA GLN A 137 -9.87 -8.09 -29.17
C GLN A 137 -10.50 -7.47 -30.42
N ARG A 138 -10.57 -6.15 -30.52
CA ARG A 138 -11.07 -5.45 -31.72
C ARG A 138 -10.19 -5.72 -32.93
N GLN A 139 -8.86 -5.63 -32.77
CA GLN A 139 -7.93 -5.94 -33.87
C GLN A 139 -8.04 -7.39 -34.32
N LEU A 140 -8.14 -8.33 -33.39
CA LEU A 140 -8.32 -9.75 -33.73
C LEU A 140 -9.62 -9.97 -34.51
N LYS A 141 -10.72 -9.35 -34.08
CA LYS A 141 -12.00 -9.42 -34.77
C LYS A 141 -11.91 -8.87 -36.19
N GLU A 142 -11.25 -7.73 -36.39
CA GLU A 142 -11.06 -7.15 -37.72
C GLU A 142 -10.24 -8.07 -38.65
N VAL A 143 -9.17 -8.69 -38.11
CA VAL A 143 -8.34 -9.63 -38.86
C VAL A 143 -9.17 -10.87 -39.28
N LEU A 144 -9.95 -11.42 -38.34
CA LEU A 144 -10.82 -12.55 -38.61
C LEU A 144 -11.86 -12.22 -39.69
N GLU A 145 -12.50 -11.08 -39.63
CA GLU A 145 -13.47 -10.67 -40.65
C GLU A 145 -12.82 -10.46 -42.03
N LYS A 146 -11.62 -9.88 -42.09
CA LYS A 146 -10.84 -9.80 -43.34
C LYS A 146 -10.46 -11.17 -43.89
N GLN A 147 -10.06 -12.10 -43.03
CA GLN A 147 -9.76 -13.47 -43.47
C GLN A 147 -10.98 -14.19 -43.97
N LYS A 148 -12.12 -14.09 -43.29
CA LYS A 148 -13.40 -14.67 -43.77
C LYS A 148 -13.80 -14.11 -45.13
N ALA A 149 -13.68 -12.80 -45.31
CA ALA A 149 -13.98 -12.19 -46.61
C ALA A 149 -13.03 -12.68 -47.71
N ASN A 150 -11.75 -12.86 -47.44
CA ASN A 150 -10.79 -13.41 -48.39
C ASN A 150 -11.11 -14.88 -48.75
N ILE A 151 -11.46 -15.69 -47.77
CA ILE A 151 -11.87 -17.10 -48.01
C ILE A 151 -13.11 -17.14 -48.89
N ALA A 152 -14.14 -16.36 -48.55
CA ALA A 152 -15.38 -16.32 -49.36
C ALA A 152 -15.11 -15.86 -50.79
N LYS A 153 -14.17 -14.92 -51.01
CA LYS A 153 -13.76 -14.51 -52.33
C LYS A 153 -13.06 -15.65 -53.11
N LEU A 154 -12.12 -16.33 -52.46
CA LEU A 154 -11.43 -17.50 -53.06
C LEU A 154 -12.39 -18.63 -53.44
N GLU A 155 -13.36 -18.92 -52.59
CA GLU A 155 -14.41 -19.93 -52.85
C GLU A 155 -15.28 -19.53 -54.07
N ALA A 156 -15.65 -18.23 -54.18
CA ALA A 156 -16.39 -17.70 -55.31
C ALA A 156 -15.58 -17.80 -56.63
N ASP A 157 -14.28 -17.45 -56.55
CA ASP A 157 -13.39 -17.50 -57.73
C ASP A 157 -13.17 -18.97 -58.19
N LEU A 158 -13.03 -19.91 -57.26
CA LEU A 158 -12.96 -21.34 -57.59
C LEU A 158 -14.26 -21.86 -58.21
N ALA A 159 -15.40 -21.50 -57.68
CA ALA A 159 -16.70 -21.90 -58.21
C ALA A 159 -16.96 -21.36 -59.62
N SER A 160 -16.43 -20.17 -59.94
CA SER A 160 -16.56 -19.56 -61.27
C SER A 160 -15.56 -20.09 -62.30
N GLY A 161 -14.39 -20.60 -61.86
CA GLY A 161 -13.33 -21.12 -62.73
C GLY A 161 -13.57 -22.56 -63.23
N PHE A 162 -14.56 -23.27 -62.71
CA PHE A 162 -14.95 -24.63 -63.11
C PHE A 162 -16.12 -24.67 -64.11
N ARG A 163 -16.48 -23.53 -64.69
CA ARG A 163 -17.39 -23.45 -65.81
C ARG A 163 -16.63 -23.14 -67.11
#